data_e1d95470ddbc229bd77738c92e59d6c1
#
_entry.id   e1d95470ddbc229bd77738c92e59d6c1
#
_cell.length_a   1.000
_cell.length_b   1.000
_cell.length_c   1.000
_cell.angle_alpha   90.00
_cell.angle_beta   90.00
_cell.angle_gamma   90.00
#
_symmetry.space_group_name_H-M   'P 1'
#
loop_
_entity.id
_entity.type
_entity.pdbx_description
1 polymer ?
#
loop_
_entity_poly.entity_id
_entity_poly.type
_entity_poly.pdbx_seq_one_letter_code
_entity_poly.pdbx_strand_id
1 'polypeptide(L)'
;IKNVPATFIIRVQGKSMMDVGIYDGDLLVVDKSLKPKNFSTVIANVHDELVVKSFVKEKDEQFLTSGSKRTEDKIIINSESDVFVWGVVTYVIHSVY
;
A
#
# COMPACT_ATOMS: atom_id res chain seq x y z
N ILE A 1 -27.33 -1.91 -4.52
CA ILE A 1 -26.57 -1.67 -4.14
C ILE A 1 -25.50 -2.15 -4.51
N LYS A 2 -24.85 -2.11 -4.88
CA LYS A 2 -23.89 -2.24 -5.13
C LYS A 2 -23.12 -3.06 -4.60
N ASN A 3 -22.99 -3.66 -4.17
CA ASN A 3 -22.36 -4.26 -3.41
C ASN A 3 -21.40 -5.24 -3.75
N VAL A 4 -20.60 -5.10 -4.68
CA VAL A 4 -19.41 -5.88 -4.90
C VAL A 4 -18.50 -5.64 -3.72
N PRO A 5 -18.05 -6.66 -3.04
CA PRO A 5 -17.14 -6.44 -1.94
C PRO A 5 -15.88 -5.77 -2.43
N ALA A 6 -15.53 -4.67 -1.79
CA ALA A 6 -14.31 -3.96 -2.10
C ALA A 6 -13.29 -4.07 -0.98
N THR A 7 -13.67 -4.69 0.15
CA THR A 7 -12.85 -4.74 1.36
C THR A 7 -12.19 -6.10 1.50
N PHE A 8 -10.90 -6.12 1.76
CA PHE A 8 -10.11 -7.32 1.91
C PHE A 8 -9.26 -7.22 3.17
N ILE A 9 -8.89 -8.36 3.73
CA ILE A 9 -8.01 -8.44 4.89
C ILE A 9 -6.72 -9.12 4.44
N ILE A 10 -5.60 -8.45 4.67
CA ILE A 10 -4.30 -8.96 4.24
C ILE A 10 -3.35 -8.96 5.43
N ARG A 11 -2.60 -10.05 5.62
CA ARG A 11 -1.61 -10.14 6.68
C ARG A 11 -0.26 -9.69 6.16
N VAL A 12 0.39 -8.84 6.95
CA VAL A 12 1.70 -8.28 6.59
C VAL A 12 2.80 -9.29 6.86
N GLN A 13 3.73 -9.39 5.93
CA GLN A 13 4.99 -10.09 6.13
C GLN A 13 6.11 -9.11 5.86
N GLY A 14 7.05 -9.01 6.79
CA GLY A 14 8.20 -8.15 6.61
C GLY A 14 8.16 -6.91 7.48
N LYS A 15 9.20 -6.10 7.40
CA LYS A 15 9.43 -5.00 8.33
C LYS A 15 9.64 -3.66 7.64
N SER A 16 9.41 -3.57 6.33
CA SER A 16 9.75 -2.36 5.58
C SER A 16 8.88 -1.15 5.89
N MET A 17 7.74 -1.37 6.57
CA MET A 17 6.81 -0.30 6.86
C MET A 17 6.70 0.00 8.35
N MET A 18 7.70 -0.40 9.13
CA MET A 18 7.65 -0.21 10.59
C MET A 18 7.64 1.26 10.98
N ASP A 19 8.28 2.12 10.22
CA ASP A 19 8.32 3.53 10.55
C ASP A 19 6.99 4.26 10.32
N VAL A 20 6.03 3.60 9.69
CA VAL A 20 4.68 4.14 9.59
C VAL A 20 3.69 3.31 10.41
N GLY A 21 4.19 2.49 11.33
CA GLY A 21 3.34 1.80 12.30
C GLY A 21 2.78 0.47 11.83
N ILE A 22 3.36 -0.14 10.81
CA ILE A 22 2.90 -1.43 10.31
C ILE A 22 3.98 -2.46 10.56
N TYR A 23 3.64 -3.51 11.27
CA TYR A 23 4.60 -4.52 11.71
C TYR A 23 4.28 -5.89 11.15
N ASP A 24 5.31 -6.72 11.09
CA ASP A 24 5.14 -8.09 10.64
C ASP A 24 4.02 -8.77 11.45
N GLY A 25 3.12 -9.42 10.78
CA GLY A 25 1.99 -10.10 11.42
C GLY A 25 0.72 -9.27 11.55
N ASP A 26 0.80 -7.97 11.32
CA ASP A 26 -0.38 -7.12 11.39
C ASP A 26 -1.39 -7.50 10.31
N LEU A 27 -2.66 -7.22 10.58
CA LEU A 27 -3.71 -7.38 9.58
C LEU A 27 -4.08 -6.02 9.04
N LEU A 28 -4.18 -5.94 7.75
CA LEU A 28 -4.55 -4.70 7.07
C LEU A 28 -5.94 -4.84 6.49
N VAL A 29 -6.77 -3.83 6.74
CA VAL A 29 -8.07 -3.74 6.08
C VAL A 29 -7.85 -2.89 4.84
N VAL A 30 -8.16 -3.45 3.69
CA VAL A 30 -7.83 -2.85 2.40
C VAL A 30 -9.10 -2.63 1.60
N ASP A 31 -9.27 -1.43 1.07
CA ASP A 31 -10.44 -1.10 0.27
C ASP A 31 -9.98 -0.83 -1.16
N LYS A 32 -10.47 -1.63 -2.08
CA LYS A 32 -10.09 -1.51 -3.49
C LYS A 32 -10.84 -0.41 -4.22
N SER A 33 -11.90 0.11 -3.65
CA SER A 33 -12.71 1.13 -4.32
C SER A 33 -12.16 2.54 -4.12
N LEU A 34 -11.25 2.72 -3.19
CA LEU A 34 -10.72 4.04 -2.88
C LEU A 34 -9.53 4.38 -3.76
N LYS A 35 -9.39 5.67 -4.05
CA LYS A 35 -8.21 6.17 -4.73
C LYS A 35 -7.22 6.65 -3.67
N PRO A 36 -5.94 6.36 -3.83
CA PRO A 36 -4.97 6.77 -2.83
C PRO A 36 -4.76 8.28 -2.85
N LYS A 37 -4.52 8.83 -1.68
CA LYS A 37 -4.09 10.20 -1.52
C LYS A 37 -2.59 10.19 -1.30
N ASN A 38 -1.99 11.36 -1.39
CA ASN A 38 -0.56 11.47 -1.13
C ASN A 38 -0.25 10.92 0.28
N PHE A 39 0.73 10.06 0.36
CA PHE A 39 1.18 9.38 1.57
C PHE A 39 0.21 8.32 2.12
N SER A 40 -0.80 7.92 1.35
CA SER A 40 -1.62 6.78 1.72
C SER A 40 -0.77 5.52 1.79
N THR A 41 -1.09 4.64 2.72
CA THR A 41 -0.54 3.29 2.72
C THR A 41 -1.39 2.47 1.77
N VAL A 42 -0.75 1.76 0.87
CA VAL A 42 -1.45 1.00 -0.17
C VAL A 42 -0.91 -0.42 -0.25
N ILE A 43 -1.72 -1.28 -0.83
CA ILE A 43 -1.26 -2.57 -1.33
C ILE A 43 -1.01 -2.34 -2.81
N ALA A 44 0.19 -2.59 -3.25
CA ALA A 44 0.57 -2.39 -4.64
C ALA A 44 0.94 -3.70 -5.27
N ASN A 45 0.66 -3.83 -6.55
CA ASN A 45 1.16 -4.94 -7.34
C ASN A 45 2.48 -4.48 -7.95
N VAL A 46 3.55 -5.20 -7.62
CA VAL A 46 4.87 -4.91 -8.16
C VAL A 46 5.38 -6.20 -8.78
N HIS A 47 5.38 -6.26 -10.10
CA HIS A 47 5.83 -7.44 -10.86
C HIS A 47 5.16 -8.72 -10.37
N ASP A 48 3.81 -8.66 -10.28
CA ASP A 48 2.97 -9.79 -9.90
C ASP A 48 3.03 -10.19 -8.43
N GLU A 49 3.61 -9.35 -7.59
CA GLU A 49 3.58 -9.57 -6.15
C GLU A 49 2.82 -8.44 -5.48
N LEU A 50 2.04 -8.76 -4.46
CA LEU A 50 1.36 -7.74 -3.65
C LEU A 50 2.26 -7.36 -2.49
N VAL A 51 2.54 -6.07 -2.40
CA VAL A 51 3.43 -5.53 -1.36
C VAL A 51 2.78 -4.32 -0.70
N VAL A 52 3.18 -4.02 0.53
CA VAL A 52 2.69 -2.85 1.25
C VAL A 52 3.67 -1.72 1.02
N LYS A 53 3.17 -0.59 0.55
CA LYS A 53 4.01 0.57 0.24
C LYS A 53 3.30 1.85 0.60
N SER A 54 4.05 2.96 0.65
CA SER A 54 3.47 4.28 0.73
C SER A 54 3.33 4.84 -0.68
N PHE A 55 2.22 5.49 -0.93
CA PHE A 55 1.95 6.10 -2.24
C PHE A 55 2.32 7.58 -2.17
N VAL A 56 3.10 8.04 -3.13
CA VAL A 56 3.52 9.44 -3.18
C VAL A 56 3.19 10.00 -4.54
N LYS A 57 2.66 11.21 -4.54
CA LYS A 57 2.35 11.91 -5.77
C LYS A 57 3.04 13.27 -5.71
N GLU A 58 3.95 13.50 -6.65
CA GLU A 58 4.68 14.76 -6.75
C GLU A 58 4.62 15.25 -8.17
N LYS A 59 4.11 16.45 -8.37
CA LYS A 59 3.99 17.05 -9.69
C LYS A 59 3.27 16.08 -10.62
N ASP A 60 3.94 15.61 -11.66
CA ASP A 60 3.33 14.70 -12.60
C ASP A 60 3.75 13.26 -12.37
N GLU A 61 4.39 12.97 -11.25
CA GLU A 61 4.93 11.65 -11.00
C GLU A 61 4.21 10.98 -9.84
N GLN A 62 3.91 9.70 -9.99
CA GLN A 62 3.37 8.89 -8.90
C GLN A 62 4.32 7.74 -8.68
N PHE A 63 4.62 7.47 -7.41
CA PHE A 63 5.55 6.39 -7.12
C PHE A 63 5.25 5.78 -5.74
N LEU A 64 5.89 4.66 -5.49
CA LEU A 64 5.76 3.92 -4.24
C LEU A 64 7.08 3.97 -3.49
N THR A 65 7.00 4.07 -2.17
CA THR A 65 8.19 4.03 -1.32
C THR A 65 7.94 3.11 -0.14
N SER A 66 9.02 2.70 0.53
CA SER A 66 8.91 1.94 1.77
C SER A 66 8.99 2.91 2.94
N GLY A 67 7.90 3.04 3.69
CA GLY A 67 7.86 3.93 4.83
C GLY A 67 7.71 5.39 4.42
N SER A 68 8.05 6.29 5.32
CA SER A 68 7.74 7.70 5.15
C SER A 68 8.84 8.50 4.48
N LYS A 69 10.07 8.00 4.43
CA LYS A 69 11.20 8.82 4.00
C LYS A 69 12.13 8.14 3.01
N ARG A 70 11.72 7.03 2.42
CA ARG A 70 12.64 6.24 1.63
C ARG A 70 12.50 6.52 0.17
N THR A 71 13.06 7.62 -0.30
CA THR A 71 12.97 7.96 -1.72
C THR A 71 13.97 7.19 -2.57
N GLU A 72 14.99 6.61 -1.97
CA GLU A 72 15.93 5.80 -2.71
C GLU A 72 15.31 4.47 -3.15
N ASP A 73 14.20 4.07 -2.52
CA ASP A 73 13.51 2.84 -2.90
C ASP A 73 12.33 3.11 -3.82
N LYS A 74 12.33 4.26 -4.45
CA LYS A 74 11.21 4.73 -5.24
C LYS A 74 10.92 3.81 -6.42
N ILE A 75 9.68 3.41 -6.56
CA ILE A 75 9.22 2.58 -7.67
C ILE A 75 8.16 3.37 -8.42
N ILE A 76 8.45 3.72 -9.65
CA ILE A 76 7.56 4.57 -10.45
C ILE A 76 6.34 3.78 -10.90
N ILE A 77 5.18 4.38 -10.77
CA ILE A 77 3.92 3.82 -11.26
C ILE A 77 3.65 4.43 -12.63
N ASN A 78 3.48 3.58 -13.63
CA ASN A 78 3.05 4.08 -14.93
C ASN A 78 2.29 2.99 -15.66
N SER A 79 1.60 3.39 -16.72
CA SER A 79 0.68 2.49 -17.42
C SER A 79 1.39 1.39 -18.20
N GLU A 80 2.70 1.49 -18.37
CA GLU A 80 3.44 0.50 -19.14
C GLU A 80 4.17 -0.50 -18.25
N SER A 81 4.14 -0.33 -16.95
CA SER A 81 4.81 -1.23 -16.03
C SER A 81 3.79 -2.12 -15.34
N ASP A 82 4.27 -3.19 -14.72
CA ASP A 82 3.42 -4.05 -13.92
C ASP A 82 3.31 -3.52 -12.48
N VAL A 83 3.43 -2.21 -12.32
CA VAL A 83 3.37 -1.59 -11.00
C VAL A 83 2.11 -0.75 -10.93
N PHE A 84 1.19 -1.11 -10.03
CA PHE A 84 -0.03 -0.32 -9.85
C PHE A 84 -0.55 -0.51 -8.44
N VAL A 85 -1.40 0.42 -8.00
CA VAL A 85 -2.04 0.33 -6.69
C VAL A 85 -3.18 -0.65 -6.79
N TRP A 86 -3.18 -1.67 -5.93
CA TRP A 86 -4.23 -2.67 -5.88
C TRP A 86 -5.36 -2.26 -4.94
N GLY A 87 -5.03 -1.61 -3.83
CA GLY A 87 -6.03 -1.14 -2.88
C GLY A 87 -5.42 -0.21 -1.86
N VAL A 88 -6.27 0.50 -1.12
CA VAL A 88 -5.83 1.46 -0.11
C VAL A 88 -6.05 0.86 1.27
N VAL A 89 -5.04 0.92 2.12
CA VAL A 89 -5.15 0.42 3.49
C VAL A 89 -5.89 1.45 4.32
N THR A 90 -6.99 1.03 4.94
CA THR A 90 -7.82 1.91 5.76
C THR A 90 -7.62 1.70 7.24
N TYR A 91 -7.24 0.50 7.66
CA TYR A 91 -7.01 0.20 9.08
C TYR A 91 -5.88 -0.80 9.22
N VAL A 92 -5.18 -0.69 10.33
CA VAL A 92 -4.15 -1.66 10.71
C VAL A 92 -4.60 -2.28 12.03
N ILE A 93 -4.65 -3.60 12.08
CA ILE A 93 -5.02 -4.32 13.28
C ILE A 93 -3.76 -4.99 13.79
N HIS A 94 -3.33 -4.56 14.95
CA HIS A 94 -2.07 -4.99 15.53
C HIS A 94 -2.33 -5.76 16.82
N SER A 95 -1.80 -6.96 16.91
CA SER A 95 -1.94 -7.77 18.12
C SER A 95 -0.92 -7.31 19.16
N VAL A 96 -1.36 -7.16 20.40
CA VAL A 96 -0.44 -6.82 21.48
C VAL A 96 -0.03 -8.06 22.28
N TYR A 97 -0.54 -9.22 21.88
CA TYR A 97 -0.16 -10.48 22.51
C TYR A 97 0.79 -11.30 21.60
#